data_c6c666d712f08cb961b6fc2d207eba70
#
_entry.id   c6c666d712f08cb961b6fc2d207eba70
#
_cell.length_a   1.000
_cell.length_b   1.000
_cell.length_c   1.000
_cell.angle_alpha   90.00
_cell.angle_beta   90.00
_cell.angle_gamma   90.00
#
_symmetry.space_group_name_H-M   'P 1'
#
loop_
_entity.id
_entity.type
_entity.pdbx_description
1 polymer ?
#
loop_
_entity_poly.entity_id
_entity_poly.type
_entity_poly.pdbx_seq_one_letter_code
_entity_poly.pdbx_strand_id
1 'polypeptide(L)'
;MPQPVPGAVAAAEAAIASSDWKTAEAKLDQWLAAHPNDARALFDAGYVADAQNRLDDAAALYRRAIDADPKLFEAHISLGLLLARQNKLDAARSELVTATTLDPGEAGPALKARAWRALARIDRDTDSAEASNDLLEALKLSPETPADTLLAAELAEKSGQNDAAEAAYRRILATDPQSSAANSGLAHLLIQRKQYADAENLLRAALVKNPDDPTLTAQLATVLADQDNAEALPLLEKLHDAHPADLAISRMLAAVMADAGDYAGSDKLLTGLIATSPNDAGLLVAHGQNLVRQQQLTEAYAAFDKATRIDPASADGWSGLAFAASKTGHPDVTVHALTMRSRYMPENPATLFLWATAYDSLHQKEQAATYYHRFLDSAAGKFPNQEWQARQRLQILEK
;
A
#
# COMPACT_ATOMS: atom_id res chain seq x y z
N MET A 1 -48.05 -1.19 15.17
CA MET A 1 -47.52 -0.68 16.45
C MET A 1 -46.37 -1.59 16.84
N PRO A 2 -45.23 -1.09 17.22
CA PRO A 2 -44.15 -1.94 17.74
C PRO A 2 -44.68 -2.72 18.96
N GLN A 3 -44.34 -4.00 19.05
CA GLN A 3 -44.75 -4.81 20.20
C GLN A 3 -44.03 -4.29 21.45
N PRO A 4 -44.71 -4.22 22.62
CA PRO A 4 -44.06 -3.77 23.84
C PRO A 4 -42.89 -4.72 24.22
N VAL A 5 -41.76 -4.15 24.56
CA VAL A 5 -40.55 -4.92 25.00
C VAL A 5 -40.91 -5.74 26.23
N PRO A 6 -40.66 -7.06 26.24
CA PRO A 6 -40.88 -7.88 27.43
C PRO A 6 -40.08 -7.35 28.62
N GLY A 7 -40.69 -7.33 29.80
CA GLY A 7 -40.09 -6.72 30.98
C GLY A 7 -38.71 -7.29 31.36
N ALA A 8 -38.43 -8.57 31.07
CA ALA A 8 -37.11 -9.18 31.24
C ALA A 8 -36.07 -8.62 30.29
N VAL A 9 -36.40 -8.40 29.01
CA VAL A 9 -35.52 -7.79 28.01
C VAL A 9 -35.30 -6.33 28.34
N ALA A 10 -36.33 -5.57 28.67
CA ALA A 10 -36.21 -4.17 29.10
C ALA A 10 -35.31 -4.02 30.36
N ALA A 11 -35.35 -4.99 31.27
CA ALA A 11 -34.44 -5.00 32.43
C ALA A 11 -32.99 -5.37 32.09
N ALA A 12 -32.76 -6.15 31.01
CA ALA A 12 -31.43 -6.42 30.49
C ALA A 12 -30.88 -5.17 29.76
N GLU A 13 -31.70 -4.50 28.96
CA GLU A 13 -31.31 -3.24 28.28
C GLU A 13 -30.96 -2.13 29.29
N ALA A 14 -31.68 -2.03 30.40
CA ALA A 14 -31.33 -1.12 31.48
C ALA A 14 -29.97 -1.46 32.15
N ALA A 15 -29.64 -2.75 32.27
CA ALA A 15 -28.34 -3.20 32.77
C ALA A 15 -27.24 -2.91 31.71
N ILE A 16 -27.49 -3.08 30.40
CA ILE A 16 -26.60 -2.71 29.29
C ILE A 16 -26.30 -1.21 29.35
N ALA A 17 -27.32 -0.38 29.51
CA ALA A 17 -27.19 1.08 29.60
C ALA A 17 -26.32 1.54 30.79
N SER A 18 -26.27 0.77 31.86
CA SER A 18 -25.40 0.99 33.03
C SER A 18 -24.08 0.24 32.96
N SER A 19 -23.79 -0.45 31.84
CA SER A 19 -22.61 -1.32 31.67
C SER A 19 -22.48 -2.46 32.69
N ASP A 20 -23.61 -2.87 33.31
CA ASP A 20 -23.68 -4.07 34.17
C ASP A 20 -23.84 -5.32 33.28
N TRP A 21 -22.75 -5.69 32.64
CA TRP A 21 -22.72 -6.79 31.64
C TRP A 21 -23.14 -8.13 32.27
N LYS A 22 -22.78 -8.37 33.55
CA LYS A 22 -23.11 -9.60 34.25
C LYS A 22 -24.60 -9.75 34.49
N THR A 23 -25.25 -8.68 34.92
CA THR A 23 -26.69 -8.68 35.13
C THR A 23 -27.44 -8.77 33.81
N ALA A 24 -26.97 -8.06 32.78
CA ALA A 24 -27.53 -8.10 31.43
C ALA A 24 -27.50 -9.54 30.88
N GLU A 25 -26.33 -10.19 30.90
CA GLU A 25 -26.14 -11.55 30.42
C GLU A 25 -27.06 -12.55 31.15
N ALA A 26 -27.09 -12.53 32.49
CA ALA A 26 -27.93 -13.45 33.27
C ALA A 26 -29.43 -13.31 32.92
N LYS A 27 -29.91 -12.08 32.68
CA LYS A 27 -31.30 -11.82 32.30
C LYS A 27 -31.60 -12.28 30.86
N LEU A 28 -30.67 -12.05 29.93
CA LEU A 28 -30.80 -12.46 28.52
C LEU A 28 -30.75 -13.99 28.41
N ASP A 29 -29.84 -14.67 29.14
CA ASP A 29 -29.75 -16.12 29.14
C ASP A 29 -31.05 -16.76 29.66
N GLN A 30 -31.58 -16.23 30.78
CA GLN A 30 -32.86 -16.69 31.34
C GLN A 30 -34.03 -16.52 30.37
N TRP A 31 -34.08 -15.36 29.64
CA TRP A 31 -35.11 -15.11 28.67
C TRP A 31 -34.96 -16.01 27.43
N LEU A 32 -33.77 -16.12 26.89
CA LEU A 32 -33.47 -16.91 25.68
C LEU A 32 -33.62 -18.40 25.90
N ALA A 33 -33.51 -18.88 27.15
CA ALA A 33 -33.84 -20.27 27.49
C ALA A 33 -35.32 -20.62 27.21
N ALA A 34 -36.23 -19.65 27.40
CA ALA A 34 -37.66 -19.81 27.11
C ALA A 34 -38.04 -19.30 25.71
N HIS A 35 -37.27 -18.39 25.14
CA HIS A 35 -37.55 -17.73 23.86
C HIS A 35 -36.29 -17.73 22.96
N PRO A 36 -35.83 -18.89 22.47
CA PRO A 36 -34.51 -19.06 21.84
C PRO A 36 -34.33 -18.30 20.51
N ASN A 37 -35.42 -17.85 19.92
CA ASN A 37 -35.45 -17.10 18.65
C ASN A 37 -35.97 -15.67 18.80
N ASP A 38 -35.90 -15.08 19.99
CA ASP A 38 -36.18 -13.66 20.16
C ASP A 38 -35.03 -12.83 19.59
N ALA A 39 -35.26 -12.22 18.43
CA ALA A 39 -34.23 -11.50 17.66
C ALA A 39 -33.61 -10.35 18.44
N ARG A 40 -34.41 -9.60 19.22
CA ARG A 40 -33.96 -8.47 20.05
C ARG A 40 -33.09 -8.95 21.20
N ALA A 41 -33.53 -9.97 21.91
CA ALA A 41 -32.75 -10.54 23.01
C ALA A 41 -31.44 -11.19 22.53
N LEU A 42 -31.45 -11.84 21.36
CA LEU A 42 -30.25 -12.36 20.71
C LEU A 42 -29.27 -11.25 20.31
N PHE A 43 -29.78 -10.15 19.77
CA PHE A 43 -28.97 -8.97 19.46
C PHE A 43 -28.33 -8.37 20.70
N ASP A 44 -29.13 -8.17 21.78
CA ASP A 44 -28.64 -7.62 23.05
C ASP A 44 -27.57 -8.53 23.67
N ALA A 45 -27.77 -9.86 23.63
CA ALA A 45 -26.76 -10.82 24.09
C ALA A 45 -25.47 -10.74 23.25
N GLY A 46 -25.59 -10.57 21.93
CA GLY A 46 -24.46 -10.31 21.04
C GLY A 46 -23.71 -9.03 21.40
N TYR A 47 -24.45 -7.95 21.68
CA TYR A 47 -23.86 -6.70 22.11
C TYR A 47 -23.10 -6.81 23.45
N VAL A 48 -23.66 -7.54 24.41
CA VAL A 48 -22.98 -7.83 25.71
C VAL A 48 -21.70 -8.62 25.47
N ALA A 49 -21.76 -9.64 24.63
CA ALA A 49 -20.55 -10.44 24.28
C ALA A 49 -19.49 -9.60 23.58
N ASP A 50 -19.88 -8.72 22.64
CA ASP A 50 -18.98 -7.79 21.94
C ASP A 50 -18.32 -6.80 22.92
N ALA A 51 -19.08 -6.20 23.82
CA ALA A 51 -18.59 -5.31 24.87
C ALA A 51 -17.59 -5.99 25.82
N GLN A 52 -17.69 -7.29 26.00
CA GLN A 52 -16.76 -8.12 26.77
C GLN A 52 -15.61 -8.69 25.94
N ASN A 53 -15.48 -8.26 24.67
CA ASN A 53 -14.46 -8.73 23.72
C ASN A 53 -14.53 -10.24 23.40
N ARG A 54 -15.71 -10.85 23.55
CA ARG A 54 -16.00 -12.24 23.15
C ARG A 54 -16.51 -12.22 21.71
N LEU A 55 -15.59 -11.95 20.77
CA LEU A 55 -15.94 -11.60 19.37
C LEU A 55 -16.63 -12.74 18.62
N ASP A 56 -16.23 -14.00 18.85
CA ASP A 56 -16.84 -15.16 18.16
C ASP A 56 -18.25 -15.44 18.69
N ASP A 57 -18.47 -15.33 20.02
CA ASP A 57 -19.80 -15.46 20.61
C ASP A 57 -20.72 -14.36 20.11
N ALA A 58 -20.24 -13.10 20.08
CA ALA A 58 -20.98 -11.97 19.56
C ALA A 58 -21.42 -12.20 18.10
N ALA A 59 -20.46 -12.64 17.24
CA ALA A 59 -20.78 -12.93 15.83
C ALA A 59 -21.84 -14.04 15.70
N ALA A 60 -21.77 -15.08 16.51
CA ALA A 60 -22.75 -16.17 16.50
C ALA A 60 -24.15 -15.67 16.92
N LEU A 61 -24.22 -14.84 17.97
CA LEU A 61 -25.46 -14.29 18.48
C LEU A 61 -26.09 -13.29 17.49
N TYR A 62 -25.29 -12.42 16.86
CA TYR A 62 -25.78 -11.51 15.82
C TYR A 62 -26.33 -12.27 14.60
N ARG A 63 -25.67 -13.35 14.16
CA ARG A 63 -26.21 -14.21 13.09
C ARG A 63 -27.53 -14.84 13.46
N ARG A 64 -27.64 -15.36 14.66
CA ARG A 64 -28.93 -15.91 15.15
C ARG A 64 -30.03 -14.84 15.24
N ALA A 65 -29.67 -13.61 15.60
CA ALA A 65 -30.61 -12.49 15.60
C ALA A 65 -31.12 -12.18 14.17
N ILE A 66 -30.20 -12.19 13.17
CA ILE A 66 -30.52 -12.03 11.76
C ILE A 66 -31.37 -13.18 11.22
N ASP A 67 -31.06 -14.42 11.61
CA ASP A 67 -31.84 -15.60 11.23
C ASP A 67 -33.28 -15.51 11.78
N ALA A 68 -33.45 -14.93 12.98
CA ALA A 68 -34.74 -14.74 13.61
C ALA A 68 -35.52 -13.55 13.04
N ASP A 69 -34.83 -12.45 12.71
CA ASP A 69 -35.39 -11.28 12.00
C ASP A 69 -34.38 -10.73 10.97
N PRO A 70 -34.50 -11.10 9.70
CA PRO A 70 -33.63 -10.63 8.61
C PRO A 70 -33.72 -9.12 8.32
N LYS A 71 -34.64 -8.40 8.97
CA LYS A 71 -34.78 -6.96 8.84
C LYS A 71 -34.25 -6.19 10.05
N LEU A 72 -33.67 -6.88 11.02
CA LEU A 72 -33.09 -6.25 12.21
C LEU A 72 -31.82 -5.48 11.83
N PHE A 73 -31.99 -4.19 11.53
CA PHE A 73 -30.91 -3.29 11.09
C PHE A 73 -29.70 -3.31 12.02
N GLU A 74 -29.94 -3.27 13.36
CA GLU A 74 -28.90 -3.20 14.38
C GLU A 74 -28.02 -4.45 14.38
N ALA A 75 -28.60 -5.62 14.07
CA ALA A 75 -27.83 -6.88 14.03
C ALA A 75 -26.91 -6.92 12.80
N HIS A 76 -27.38 -6.49 11.63
CA HIS A 76 -26.57 -6.40 10.41
C HIS A 76 -25.39 -5.43 10.56
N ILE A 77 -25.67 -4.21 11.05
CA ILE A 77 -24.59 -3.24 11.22
C ILE A 77 -23.56 -3.69 12.28
N SER A 78 -24.03 -4.25 13.40
CA SER A 78 -23.14 -4.71 14.47
C SER A 78 -22.29 -5.89 14.04
N LEU A 79 -22.85 -6.86 13.32
CA LEU A 79 -22.11 -7.97 12.73
C LEU A 79 -21.11 -7.47 11.69
N GLY A 80 -21.52 -6.57 10.80
CA GLY A 80 -20.66 -6.00 9.78
C GLY A 80 -19.45 -5.27 10.37
N LEU A 81 -19.66 -4.41 11.37
CA LEU A 81 -18.59 -3.70 12.07
C LEU A 81 -17.66 -4.65 12.84
N LEU A 82 -18.20 -5.70 13.46
CA LEU A 82 -17.42 -6.72 14.15
C LEU A 82 -16.56 -7.51 13.19
N LEU A 83 -17.12 -7.94 12.06
CA LEU A 83 -16.38 -8.66 11.00
C LEU A 83 -15.27 -7.80 10.39
N ALA A 84 -15.51 -6.49 10.22
CA ALA A 84 -14.47 -5.55 9.77
C ALA A 84 -13.31 -5.47 10.76
N ARG A 85 -13.59 -5.43 12.08
CA ARG A 85 -12.54 -5.50 13.13
C ARG A 85 -11.75 -6.81 13.11
N GLN A 86 -12.40 -7.92 12.69
CA GLN A 86 -11.74 -9.22 12.52
C GLN A 86 -11.02 -9.35 11.16
N ASN A 87 -10.95 -8.30 10.36
CA ASN A 87 -10.38 -8.29 8.99
C ASN A 87 -11.06 -9.29 8.02
N LYS A 88 -12.33 -9.63 8.28
CA LYS A 88 -13.17 -10.47 7.40
C LYS A 88 -13.96 -9.56 6.45
N LEU A 89 -13.23 -8.86 5.56
CA LEU A 89 -13.75 -7.69 4.83
C LEU A 89 -14.92 -8.04 3.89
N ASP A 90 -14.88 -9.16 3.17
CA ASP A 90 -15.99 -9.55 2.26
C ASP A 90 -17.28 -9.81 3.02
N ALA A 91 -17.21 -10.54 4.13
CA ALA A 91 -18.37 -10.80 4.98
C ALA A 91 -18.88 -9.52 5.66
N ALA A 92 -17.98 -8.65 6.11
CA ALA A 92 -18.32 -7.35 6.66
C ALA A 92 -19.07 -6.49 5.65
N ARG A 93 -18.56 -6.43 4.41
CA ARG A 93 -19.18 -5.68 3.30
C ARG A 93 -20.59 -6.18 3.03
N SER A 94 -20.80 -7.49 2.97
CA SER A 94 -22.12 -8.08 2.73
C SER A 94 -23.15 -7.63 3.77
N GLU A 95 -22.81 -7.70 5.05
CA GLU A 95 -23.70 -7.31 6.14
C GLU A 95 -23.96 -5.79 6.16
N LEU A 96 -22.92 -4.98 5.91
CA LEU A 96 -23.06 -3.53 5.88
C LEU A 96 -23.89 -3.06 4.69
N VAL A 97 -23.73 -3.65 3.50
CA VAL A 97 -24.58 -3.37 2.34
C VAL A 97 -26.05 -3.69 2.67
N THR A 98 -26.31 -4.82 3.31
CA THR A 98 -27.67 -5.16 3.76
C THR A 98 -28.20 -4.09 4.73
N ALA A 99 -27.41 -3.70 5.73
CA ALA A 99 -27.79 -2.64 6.66
C ALA A 99 -28.14 -1.32 5.96
N THR A 100 -27.40 -0.93 4.90
CA THR A 100 -27.70 0.32 4.18
C THR A 100 -29.03 0.29 3.43
N THR A 101 -29.59 -0.86 3.13
CA THR A 101 -30.91 -1.01 2.48
C THR A 101 -32.07 -1.02 3.45
N LEU A 102 -31.80 -1.35 4.73
CA LEU A 102 -32.83 -1.46 5.77
C LEU A 102 -33.21 -0.09 6.35
N ASP A 103 -34.42 -0.03 6.92
CA ASP A 103 -34.87 1.14 7.70
C ASP A 103 -34.15 1.09 9.08
N PRO A 104 -33.43 2.14 9.47
CA PRO A 104 -32.75 2.18 10.76
C PRO A 104 -33.69 2.38 11.95
N GLY A 105 -34.98 2.63 11.72
CA GLY A 105 -35.98 2.78 12.77
C GLY A 105 -35.58 3.78 13.86
N GLU A 106 -35.69 3.35 15.13
CA GLU A 106 -35.34 4.17 16.30
C GLU A 106 -33.84 4.43 16.41
N ALA A 107 -32.96 3.55 15.84
CA ALA A 107 -31.51 3.75 15.79
C ALA A 107 -31.09 4.99 14.98
N GLY A 108 -31.95 5.43 14.07
CA GLY A 108 -31.86 6.68 13.37
C GLY A 108 -30.79 6.74 12.26
N PRO A 109 -30.80 7.85 11.49
CA PRO A 109 -29.95 8.01 10.32
C PRO A 109 -28.44 8.03 10.68
N ALA A 110 -28.09 8.44 11.88
CA ALA A 110 -26.68 8.51 12.32
C ALA A 110 -26.02 7.11 12.38
N LEU A 111 -26.76 6.09 12.81
CA LEU A 111 -26.22 4.72 12.81
C LEU A 111 -26.10 4.17 11.38
N LYS A 112 -27.05 4.50 10.50
CA LYS A 112 -26.96 4.17 9.07
C LYS A 112 -25.77 4.85 8.39
N ALA A 113 -25.45 6.09 8.77
CA ALA A 113 -24.23 6.77 8.32
C ALA A 113 -22.96 6.04 8.75
N ARG A 114 -22.95 5.36 9.91
CA ARG A 114 -21.81 4.52 10.33
C ARG A 114 -21.61 3.31 9.42
N ALA A 115 -22.71 2.70 8.93
CA ALA A 115 -22.61 1.60 7.96
C ALA A 115 -21.96 2.07 6.66
N TRP A 116 -22.41 3.19 6.12
CA TRP A 116 -21.85 3.81 4.92
C TRP A 116 -20.36 4.18 5.11
N ARG A 117 -19.99 4.78 6.23
CA ARG A 117 -18.58 5.06 6.56
C ARG A 117 -17.72 3.82 6.65
N ALA A 118 -18.28 2.73 7.17
CA ALA A 118 -17.55 1.46 7.26
C ALA A 118 -17.34 0.86 5.87
N LEU A 119 -18.33 0.90 4.97
CA LEU A 119 -18.20 0.50 3.58
C LEU A 119 -17.14 1.34 2.87
N ALA A 120 -17.19 2.65 2.96
CA ALA A 120 -16.20 3.54 2.37
C ALA A 120 -14.77 3.21 2.79
N ARG A 121 -14.56 2.80 4.05
CA ARG A 121 -13.24 2.37 4.54
C ARG A 121 -12.82 1.00 4.02
N ILE A 122 -13.76 0.06 3.88
CA ILE A 122 -13.49 -1.27 3.33
C ILE A 122 -13.11 -1.15 1.85
N ASP A 123 -13.87 -0.36 1.10
CA ASP A 123 -13.72 -0.24 -0.36
C ASP A 123 -12.62 0.76 -0.77
N ARG A 124 -12.05 1.53 0.19
CA ARG A 124 -11.00 2.54 -0.06
C ARG A 124 -9.84 2.03 -0.92
N ASP A 125 -9.40 0.80 -0.68
CA ASP A 125 -8.20 0.26 -1.33
C ASP A 125 -8.52 -0.58 -2.57
N THR A 126 -9.75 -1.03 -2.72
CA THR A 126 -10.21 -1.92 -3.80
C THR A 126 -11.05 -1.20 -4.86
N ASP A 127 -11.91 -0.26 -4.43
CA ASP A 127 -12.78 0.55 -5.30
C ASP A 127 -12.96 1.96 -4.72
N SER A 128 -12.02 2.84 -5.05
CA SER A 128 -12.04 4.22 -4.54
C SER A 128 -13.24 5.04 -5.03
N ALA A 129 -13.85 4.67 -6.17
CA ALA A 129 -15.03 5.35 -6.69
C ALA A 129 -16.27 4.98 -5.86
N GLU A 130 -16.47 3.69 -5.57
CA GLU A 130 -17.53 3.23 -4.70
C GLU A 130 -17.36 3.77 -3.28
N ALA A 131 -16.15 3.72 -2.72
CA ALA A 131 -15.83 4.30 -1.42
C ALA A 131 -16.18 5.79 -1.33
N SER A 132 -15.98 6.55 -2.41
CA SER A 132 -16.36 7.97 -2.47
C SER A 132 -17.88 8.15 -2.45
N ASN A 133 -18.61 7.30 -3.16
CA ASN A 133 -20.08 7.29 -3.16
C ASN A 133 -20.63 6.95 -1.76
N ASP A 134 -20.09 5.93 -1.12
CA ASP A 134 -20.47 5.51 0.23
C ASP A 134 -20.25 6.63 1.25
N LEU A 135 -19.10 7.32 1.16
CA LEU A 135 -18.82 8.46 2.01
C LEU A 135 -19.83 9.60 1.78
N LEU A 136 -20.20 9.88 0.53
CA LEU A 136 -21.23 10.87 0.22
C LEU A 136 -22.59 10.49 0.80
N GLU A 137 -23.00 9.20 0.75
CA GLU A 137 -24.22 8.73 1.37
C GLU A 137 -24.18 8.91 2.91
N ALA A 138 -23.04 8.65 3.54
CA ALA A 138 -22.87 8.90 4.97
C ALA A 138 -23.06 10.38 5.33
N LEU A 139 -22.48 11.29 4.53
CA LEU A 139 -22.55 12.74 4.76
C LEU A 139 -23.95 13.35 4.56
N LYS A 140 -24.82 12.68 3.77
CA LYS A 140 -26.24 13.06 3.67
C LYS A 140 -27.03 12.78 4.95
N LEU A 141 -26.57 11.83 5.75
CA LEU A 141 -27.26 11.32 6.94
C LEU A 141 -26.73 11.88 8.25
N SER A 142 -25.49 12.35 8.26
CA SER A 142 -24.79 12.79 9.48
C SER A 142 -23.71 13.81 9.14
N PRO A 143 -23.45 14.81 10.02
CA PRO A 143 -22.39 15.79 9.82
C PRO A 143 -21.02 15.17 9.55
N GLU A 144 -20.20 15.88 8.76
CA GLU A 144 -18.82 15.52 8.49
C GLU A 144 -18.00 15.44 9.79
N THR A 145 -17.17 14.39 9.91
CA THR A 145 -16.23 14.21 11.00
C THR A 145 -14.79 14.41 10.50
N PRO A 146 -13.81 14.69 11.38
CA PRO A 146 -12.41 14.74 10.99
C PRO A 146 -11.91 13.47 10.27
N ALA A 147 -12.44 12.30 10.66
CA ALA A 147 -12.14 11.04 9.99
C ALA A 147 -12.73 10.96 8.57
N ASP A 148 -13.86 11.58 8.32
CA ASP A 148 -14.47 11.68 6.98
C ASP A 148 -13.64 12.59 6.08
N THR A 149 -13.15 13.72 6.62
CA THR A 149 -12.24 14.63 5.91
C THR A 149 -10.95 13.93 5.51
N LEU A 150 -10.38 13.13 6.41
CA LEU A 150 -9.17 12.35 6.13
C LEU A 150 -9.43 11.31 5.04
N LEU A 151 -10.51 10.53 5.16
CA LEU A 151 -10.88 9.55 4.15
C LEU A 151 -11.15 10.19 2.79
N ALA A 152 -11.83 11.35 2.76
CA ALA A 152 -12.04 12.11 1.53
C ALA A 152 -10.72 12.57 0.89
N ALA A 153 -9.74 12.98 1.70
CA ALA A 153 -8.41 13.36 1.22
C ALA A 153 -7.68 12.17 0.59
N GLU A 154 -7.68 11.02 1.27
CA GLU A 154 -7.07 9.78 0.78
C GLU A 154 -7.72 9.29 -0.54
N LEU A 155 -9.04 9.35 -0.64
CA LEU A 155 -9.79 8.98 -1.85
C LEU A 155 -9.52 9.95 -3.01
N ALA A 156 -9.44 11.25 -2.73
CA ALA A 156 -9.09 12.26 -3.72
C ALA A 156 -7.67 12.04 -4.26
N GLU A 157 -6.71 11.73 -3.41
CA GLU A 157 -5.34 11.39 -3.80
C GLU A 157 -5.30 10.16 -4.71
N LYS A 158 -5.97 9.06 -4.33
CA LYS A 158 -6.08 7.84 -5.14
C LYS A 158 -6.73 8.07 -6.51
N SER A 159 -7.65 9.02 -6.58
CA SER A 159 -8.32 9.42 -7.83
C SER A 159 -7.52 10.43 -8.65
N GLY A 160 -6.30 10.78 -8.22
CA GLY A 160 -5.44 11.78 -8.87
C GLY A 160 -5.92 13.24 -8.71
N GLN A 161 -6.90 13.48 -7.82
CA GLN A 161 -7.40 14.82 -7.50
C GLN A 161 -6.50 15.49 -6.44
N ASN A 162 -5.21 15.60 -6.74
CA ASN A 162 -4.17 15.98 -5.79
C ASN A 162 -4.41 17.37 -5.16
N ASP A 163 -5.02 18.31 -5.86
CA ASP A 163 -5.31 19.65 -5.30
C ASP A 163 -6.44 19.58 -4.26
N ALA A 164 -7.45 18.74 -4.49
CA ALA A 164 -8.52 18.51 -3.53
C ALA A 164 -8.00 17.77 -2.28
N ALA A 165 -7.15 16.77 -2.46
CA ALA A 165 -6.49 16.05 -1.38
C ALA A 165 -5.63 16.99 -0.53
N GLU A 166 -4.81 17.82 -1.15
CA GLU A 166 -3.97 18.82 -0.47
C GLU A 166 -4.80 19.80 0.36
N ALA A 167 -5.88 20.33 -0.23
CA ALA A 167 -6.78 21.25 0.49
C ALA A 167 -7.42 20.57 1.71
N ALA A 168 -7.81 19.31 1.60
CA ALA A 168 -8.39 18.54 2.70
C ALA A 168 -7.34 18.25 3.80
N TYR A 169 -6.13 17.82 3.46
CA TYR A 169 -5.06 17.63 4.44
C TYR A 169 -4.72 18.94 5.18
N ARG A 170 -4.61 20.06 4.46
CA ARG A 170 -4.38 21.36 5.09
C ARG A 170 -5.52 21.80 6.00
N ARG A 171 -6.77 21.47 5.66
CA ARG A 171 -7.93 21.75 6.52
C ARG A 171 -7.85 20.97 7.83
N ILE A 172 -7.41 19.70 7.78
CA ILE A 172 -7.18 18.90 8.99
C ILE A 172 -6.07 19.53 9.83
N LEU A 173 -4.92 19.85 9.22
CA LEU A 173 -3.77 20.40 9.91
C LEU A 173 -4.02 21.79 10.52
N ALA A 174 -4.98 22.56 10.01
CA ALA A 174 -5.42 23.82 10.59
C ALA A 174 -6.11 23.63 11.94
N THR A 175 -6.76 22.49 12.18
CA THR A 175 -7.48 22.16 13.43
C THR A 175 -6.71 21.19 14.31
N ASP A 176 -5.96 20.27 13.71
CA ASP A 176 -5.09 19.30 14.37
C ASP A 176 -3.72 19.25 13.70
N PRO A 177 -2.79 20.15 14.06
CA PRO A 177 -1.43 20.18 13.52
C PRO A 177 -0.60 18.92 13.84
N GLN A 178 -1.07 18.07 14.78
CA GLN A 178 -0.37 16.85 15.19
C GLN A 178 -0.87 15.60 14.45
N SER A 179 -1.85 15.71 13.58
CA SER A 179 -2.37 14.60 12.81
C SER A 179 -1.25 13.99 11.94
N SER A 180 -0.70 12.84 12.37
CA SER A 180 0.34 12.11 11.62
C SER A 180 -0.16 11.73 10.23
N ALA A 181 -1.41 11.27 10.12
CA ALA A 181 -2.00 10.88 8.86
C ALA A 181 -2.09 12.05 7.86
N ALA A 182 -2.54 13.23 8.31
CA ALA A 182 -2.63 14.40 7.45
C ALA A 182 -1.25 14.96 7.08
N ASN A 183 -0.28 14.97 8.02
CA ASN A 183 1.10 15.33 7.72
C ASN A 183 1.73 14.37 6.72
N SER A 184 1.53 13.06 6.91
CA SER A 184 2.03 12.03 6.00
C SER A 184 1.43 12.16 4.60
N GLY A 185 0.11 12.32 4.48
CA GLY A 185 -0.56 12.49 3.19
C GLY A 185 -0.10 13.75 2.46
N LEU A 186 -0.03 14.89 3.16
CA LEU A 186 0.47 16.13 2.56
C LEU A 186 1.94 16.02 2.14
N ALA A 187 2.79 15.41 2.96
CA ALA A 187 4.19 15.16 2.62
C ALA A 187 4.31 14.27 1.37
N HIS A 188 3.48 13.22 1.27
CA HIS A 188 3.46 12.35 0.09
C HIS A 188 3.16 13.14 -1.20
N LEU A 189 2.13 14.01 -1.17
CA LEU A 189 1.79 14.86 -2.32
C LEU A 189 2.93 15.81 -2.70
N LEU A 190 3.60 16.41 -1.71
CA LEU A 190 4.74 17.31 -1.94
C LEU A 190 5.93 16.54 -2.55
N ILE A 191 6.21 15.33 -2.08
CA ILE A 191 7.26 14.45 -2.63
C ILE A 191 6.94 14.08 -4.09
N GLN A 192 5.72 13.68 -4.39
CA GLN A 192 5.29 13.38 -5.77
C GLN A 192 5.49 14.57 -6.71
N ARG A 193 5.28 15.79 -6.23
CA ARG A 193 5.51 17.03 -6.98
C ARG A 193 6.96 17.50 -6.97
N LYS A 194 7.88 16.75 -6.35
CA LYS A 194 9.30 17.10 -6.15
C LYS A 194 9.52 18.40 -5.39
N GLN A 195 8.56 18.78 -4.55
CA GLN A 195 8.65 19.93 -3.65
C GLN A 195 9.35 19.51 -2.35
N TYR A 196 10.59 19.04 -2.48
CA TYR A 196 11.35 18.40 -1.39
C TYR A 196 11.58 19.34 -0.21
N ALA A 197 11.87 20.61 -0.44
CA ALA A 197 12.09 21.58 0.64
C ALA A 197 10.83 21.80 1.49
N ASP A 198 9.64 21.86 0.86
CA ASP A 198 8.37 22.02 1.56
C ASP A 198 8.02 20.73 2.33
N ALA A 199 8.26 19.56 1.72
CA ALA A 199 8.06 18.27 2.36
C ALA A 199 8.98 18.11 3.59
N GLU A 200 10.26 18.44 3.48
CA GLU A 200 11.22 18.39 4.58
C GLU A 200 10.78 19.29 5.74
N ASN A 201 10.43 20.54 5.47
CA ASN A 201 9.97 21.47 6.49
C ASN A 201 8.72 20.97 7.22
N LEU A 202 7.75 20.44 6.47
CA LEU A 202 6.52 19.86 7.02
C LEU A 202 6.85 18.66 7.93
N LEU A 203 7.65 17.73 7.43
CA LEU A 203 8.00 16.49 8.15
C LEU A 203 8.83 16.77 9.41
N ARG A 204 9.80 17.67 9.33
CA ARG A 204 10.56 18.09 10.52
C ARG A 204 9.67 18.75 11.57
N ALA A 205 8.74 19.61 11.17
CA ALA A 205 7.78 20.24 12.09
C ALA A 205 6.84 19.22 12.74
N ALA A 206 6.36 18.22 11.95
CA ALA A 206 5.52 17.14 12.44
C ALA A 206 6.26 16.22 13.43
N LEU A 207 7.54 15.89 13.15
CA LEU A 207 8.38 15.07 14.02
C LEU A 207 8.79 15.76 15.33
N VAL A 208 8.80 17.09 15.40
CA VAL A 208 8.94 17.80 16.69
C VAL A 208 7.79 17.44 17.65
N LYS A 209 6.61 17.17 17.11
CA LYS A 209 5.41 16.83 17.89
C LYS A 209 5.24 15.31 18.07
N ASN A 210 5.65 14.53 17.09
CA ASN A 210 5.55 13.07 17.04
C ASN A 210 6.94 12.47 16.76
N PRO A 211 7.91 12.55 17.69
CA PRO A 211 9.33 12.26 17.43
C PRO A 211 9.61 10.79 17.08
N ASP A 212 8.72 9.88 17.48
CA ASP A 212 8.86 8.44 17.28
C ASP A 212 7.92 7.89 16.19
N ASP A 213 7.34 8.77 15.33
CA ASP A 213 6.48 8.34 14.24
C ASP A 213 7.33 7.71 13.12
N PRO A 214 7.21 6.41 12.85
CA PRO A 214 8.04 5.74 11.87
C PRO A 214 7.71 6.16 10.44
N THR A 215 6.45 6.47 10.15
CA THR A 215 6.01 6.85 8.81
C THR A 215 6.56 8.21 8.41
N LEU A 216 6.44 9.21 9.31
CA LEU A 216 6.99 10.54 9.08
C LEU A 216 8.53 10.51 9.00
N THR A 217 9.18 9.68 9.83
CA THR A 217 10.64 9.51 9.79
C THR A 217 11.09 8.88 8.48
N ALA A 218 10.39 7.84 7.99
CA ALA A 218 10.71 7.20 6.72
C ALA A 218 10.53 8.16 5.53
N GLN A 219 9.45 8.96 5.53
CA GLN A 219 9.24 9.98 4.50
C GLN A 219 10.31 11.07 4.54
N LEU A 220 10.72 11.54 5.74
CA LEU A 220 11.82 12.48 5.87
C LEU A 220 13.12 11.90 5.33
N ALA A 221 13.43 10.65 5.66
CA ALA A 221 14.62 9.99 5.14
C ALA A 221 14.59 9.87 3.61
N THR A 222 13.43 9.57 3.02
CA THR A 222 13.25 9.56 1.55
C THR A 222 13.54 10.92 0.94
N VAL A 223 12.96 11.99 1.50
CA VAL A 223 13.18 13.36 1.03
C VAL A 223 14.65 13.74 1.11
N LEU A 224 15.33 13.39 2.21
CA LEU A 224 16.74 13.67 2.41
C LEU A 224 17.63 12.87 1.45
N ALA A 225 17.27 11.60 1.18
CA ALA A 225 17.98 10.77 0.20
C ALA A 225 17.85 11.33 -1.22
N ASP A 226 16.66 11.76 -1.62
CA ASP A 226 16.43 12.40 -2.93
C ASP A 226 17.18 13.74 -3.11
N GLN A 227 17.61 14.35 -2.01
CA GLN A 227 18.43 15.55 -1.98
C GLN A 227 19.93 15.27 -1.79
N ASP A 228 20.36 14.02 -1.87
CA ASP A 228 21.74 13.57 -1.57
C ASP A 228 22.21 14.04 -0.17
N ASN A 229 21.29 14.16 0.80
CA ASN A 229 21.60 14.63 2.15
C ASN A 229 22.07 13.47 3.03
N ALA A 230 23.26 13.60 3.60
CA ALA A 230 23.87 12.57 4.44
C ALA A 230 23.08 12.23 5.72
N GLU A 231 22.13 13.06 6.15
CA GLU A 231 21.25 12.76 7.28
C GLU A 231 20.27 11.59 7.02
N ALA A 232 20.03 11.22 5.77
CA ALA A 232 19.13 10.13 5.43
C ALA A 232 19.56 8.79 6.03
N LEU A 233 20.87 8.47 5.93
CA LEU A 233 21.40 7.20 6.38
C LEU A 233 21.23 6.97 7.89
N PRO A 234 21.70 7.85 8.80
CA PRO A 234 21.56 7.63 10.24
C PRO A 234 20.09 7.63 10.71
N LEU A 235 19.19 8.32 10.02
CA LEU A 235 17.76 8.24 10.31
C LEU A 235 17.18 6.86 9.99
N LEU A 236 17.54 6.28 8.85
CA LEU A 236 17.10 4.95 8.46
C LEU A 236 17.74 3.85 9.29
N GLU A 237 19.01 4.00 9.69
CA GLU A 237 19.66 3.07 10.62
C GLU A 237 18.90 3.01 11.96
N LYS A 238 18.61 4.18 12.56
CA LYS A 238 17.85 4.26 13.80
C LYS A 238 16.45 3.66 13.64
N LEU A 239 15.79 3.92 12.52
CA LEU A 239 14.45 3.42 12.25
C LEU A 239 14.45 1.89 12.05
N HIS A 240 15.44 1.36 11.34
CA HIS A 240 15.61 -0.08 11.15
C HIS A 240 15.92 -0.80 12.47
N ASP A 241 16.77 -0.23 13.32
CA ASP A 241 17.08 -0.80 14.65
C ASP A 241 15.82 -0.88 15.53
N ALA A 242 14.93 0.10 15.43
CA ALA A 242 13.66 0.11 16.15
C ALA A 242 12.62 -0.86 15.55
N HIS A 243 12.66 -1.06 14.23
CA HIS A 243 11.68 -1.86 13.47
C HIS A 243 12.37 -2.87 12.52
N PRO A 244 13.20 -3.80 13.01
CA PRO A 244 14.02 -4.68 12.16
C PRO A 244 13.22 -5.66 11.30
N ALA A 245 11.95 -5.90 11.64
CA ALA A 245 11.06 -6.75 10.85
C ALA A 245 10.32 -5.99 9.74
N ASP A 246 10.45 -4.65 9.67
CA ASP A 246 9.83 -3.86 8.61
C ASP A 246 10.67 -3.93 7.33
N LEU A 247 10.11 -4.64 6.34
CA LEU A 247 10.77 -4.85 5.05
C LEU A 247 10.91 -3.56 4.24
N ALA A 248 9.98 -2.62 4.38
CA ALA A 248 10.02 -1.37 3.64
C ALA A 248 11.17 -0.49 4.13
N ILE A 249 11.31 -0.36 5.45
CA ILE A 249 12.42 0.36 6.09
C ILE A 249 13.77 -0.28 5.72
N SER A 250 13.84 -1.61 5.81
CA SER A 250 15.08 -2.34 5.50
C SER A 250 15.50 -2.18 4.04
N ARG A 251 14.55 -2.19 3.10
CA ARG A 251 14.81 -1.91 1.67
C ARG A 251 15.30 -0.48 1.44
N MET A 252 14.68 0.48 2.10
CA MET A 252 15.05 1.89 1.99
C MET A 252 16.46 2.12 2.53
N LEU A 253 16.78 1.51 3.69
CA LEU A 253 18.13 1.55 4.26
C LEU A 253 19.15 0.95 3.28
N ALA A 254 18.87 -0.23 2.72
CA ALA A 254 19.77 -0.87 1.76
C ALA A 254 20.02 0.00 0.52
N ALA A 255 18.98 0.69 0.02
CA ALA A 255 19.10 1.60 -1.12
C ALA A 255 19.99 2.80 -0.78
N VAL A 256 19.74 3.46 0.35
CA VAL A 256 20.53 4.64 0.79
C VAL A 256 21.97 4.26 1.10
N MET A 257 22.23 3.10 1.72
CA MET A 257 23.60 2.57 1.90
C MET A 257 24.31 2.41 0.56
N ALA A 258 23.62 1.84 -0.45
CA ALA A 258 24.20 1.66 -1.78
C ALA A 258 24.49 3.00 -2.47
N ASP A 259 23.62 3.99 -2.34
CA ASP A 259 23.82 5.33 -2.91
C ASP A 259 24.94 6.08 -2.18
N ALA A 260 25.12 5.85 -0.88
CA ALA A 260 26.26 6.34 -0.10
C ALA A 260 27.58 5.59 -0.41
N GLY A 261 27.55 4.54 -1.25
CA GLY A 261 28.71 3.75 -1.64
C GLY A 261 29.05 2.57 -0.74
N ASP A 262 28.28 2.35 0.34
CA ASP A 262 28.39 1.14 1.17
C ASP A 262 27.66 -0.04 0.54
N TYR A 263 28.21 -0.52 -0.58
CA TYR A 263 27.64 -1.67 -1.29
C TYR A 263 27.70 -2.96 -0.46
N ALA A 264 28.71 -3.11 0.39
CA ALA A 264 28.88 -4.31 1.20
C ALA A 264 27.84 -4.38 2.33
N GLY A 265 27.60 -3.28 3.03
CA GLY A 265 26.55 -3.17 4.05
C GLY A 265 25.17 -3.39 3.45
N SER A 266 24.88 -2.71 2.34
CA SER A 266 23.63 -2.88 1.59
C SER A 266 23.43 -4.33 1.15
N ASP A 267 24.46 -4.99 0.61
CA ASP A 267 24.41 -6.39 0.14
C ASP A 267 24.12 -7.37 1.28
N LYS A 268 24.76 -7.18 2.42
CA LYS A 268 24.51 -7.98 3.62
C LYS A 268 23.06 -7.87 4.07
N LEU A 269 22.50 -6.67 4.06
CA LEU A 269 21.11 -6.43 4.44
C LEU A 269 20.14 -7.08 3.43
N LEU A 270 20.36 -6.86 2.13
CA LEU A 270 19.55 -7.46 1.06
C LEU A 270 19.60 -8.98 1.08
N THR A 271 20.76 -9.58 1.31
CA THR A 271 20.92 -11.05 1.43
C THR A 271 20.08 -11.59 2.60
N GLY A 272 20.09 -10.89 3.75
CA GLY A 272 19.25 -11.23 4.89
C GLY A 272 17.75 -11.18 4.55
N LEU A 273 17.31 -10.13 3.85
CA LEU A 273 15.93 -9.97 3.40
C LEU A 273 15.53 -11.05 2.36
N ILE A 274 16.41 -11.37 1.42
CA ILE A 274 16.17 -12.44 0.43
C ILE A 274 16.05 -13.81 1.10
N ALA A 275 16.77 -14.05 2.19
CA ALA A 275 16.65 -15.31 2.94
C ALA A 275 15.25 -15.50 3.56
N THR A 276 14.62 -14.41 3.99
CA THR A 276 13.25 -14.42 4.55
C THR A 276 12.17 -14.32 3.47
N SER A 277 12.47 -13.69 2.35
CA SER A 277 11.55 -13.43 1.23
C SER A 277 12.18 -13.84 -0.12
N PRO A 278 12.45 -15.13 -0.37
CA PRO A 278 13.25 -15.59 -1.51
C PRO A 278 12.59 -15.40 -2.88
N ASN A 279 11.30 -15.11 -2.89
CA ASN A 279 10.49 -14.87 -4.10
C ASN A 279 10.13 -13.39 -4.28
N ASP A 280 10.84 -12.49 -3.64
CA ASP A 280 10.68 -11.06 -3.85
C ASP A 280 11.59 -10.59 -4.99
N ALA A 281 11.00 -10.34 -6.16
CA ALA A 281 11.72 -9.89 -7.34
C ALA A 281 12.41 -8.54 -7.14
N GLY A 282 11.80 -7.62 -6.38
CA GLY A 282 12.37 -6.30 -6.11
C GLY A 282 13.68 -6.38 -5.30
N LEU A 283 13.73 -7.26 -4.29
CA LEU A 283 14.96 -7.49 -3.51
C LEU A 283 16.07 -8.08 -4.39
N LEU A 284 15.74 -9.01 -5.28
CA LEU A 284 16.69 -9.61 -6.20
C LEU A 284 17.22 -8.59 -7.23
N VAL A 285 16.37 -7.67 -7.69
CA VAL A 285 16.79 -6.57 -8.57
C VAL A 285 17.75 -5.64 -7.84
N ALA A 286 17.44 -5.21 -6.62
CA ALA A 286 18.30 -4.35 -5.81
C ALA A 286 19.67 -5.02 -5.52
N HIS A 287 19.65 -6.30 -5.15
CA HIS A 287 20.87 -7.09 -4.96
C HIS A 287 21.69 -7.17 -6.24
N GLY A 288 21.07 -7.48 -7.39
CA GLY A 288 21.74 -7.50 -8.69
C GLY A 288 22.34 -6.15 -9.06
N GLN A 289 21.69 -5.03 -8.77
CA GLN A 289 22.23 -3.69 -8.98
C GLN A 289 23.46 -3.42 -8.13
N ASN A 290 23.44 -3.81 -6.85
CA ASN A 290 24.62 -3.72 -5.99
C ASN A 290 25.81 -4.55 -6.51
N LEU A 291 25.52 -5.78 -6.93
CA LEU A 291 26.54 -6.66 -7.51
C LEU A 291 27.15 -6.05 -8.79
N VAL A 292 26.36 -5.39 -9.63
CA VAL A 292 26.88 -4.64 -10.79
C VAL A 292 27.82 -3.52 -10.36
N ARG A 293 27.47 -2.76 -9.33
CA ARG A 293 28.34 -1.68 -8.79
C ARG A 293 29.64 -2.23 -8.21
N GLN A 294 29.60 -3.43 -7.65
CA GLN A 294 30.77 -4.16 -7.16
C GLN A 294 31.55 -4.93 -8.26
N GLN A 295 31.15 -4.80 -9.53
CA GLN A 295 31.72 -5.53 -10.69
C GLN A 295 31.57 -7.06 -10.61
N GLN A 296 30.67 -7.57 -9.77
CA GLN A 296 30.34 -9.00 -9.63
C GLN A 296 29.27 -9.38 -10.65
N LEU A 297 29.65 -9.36 -11.93
CA LEU A 297 28.69 -9.38 -13.04
C LEU A 297 28.04 -10.76 -13.24
N THR A 298 28.71 -11.85 -12.88
CA THR A 298 28.16 -13.21 -12.97
C THR A 298 27.07 -13.43 -11.94
N GLU A 299 27.31 -12.99 -10.71
CA GLU A 299 26.34 -13.04 -9.62
C GLU A 299 25.16 -12.12 -9.89
N ALA A 300 25.41 -10.91 -10.44
CA ALA A 300 24.38 -9.99 -10.87
C ALA A 300 23.47 -10.60 -11.94
N TYR A 301 24.04 -11.30 -12.94
CA TYR A 301 23.30 -12.03 -13.94
C TYR A 301 22.33 -13.04 -13.30
N ALA A 302 22.82 -13.84 -12.36
CA ALA A 302 21.99 -14.85 -11.69
C ALA A 302 20.85 -14.22 -10.86
N ALA A 303 21.13 -13.10 -10.18
CA ALA A 303 20.11 -12.37 -9.41
C ALA A 303 19.00 -11.81 -10.32
N PHE A 304 19.36 -11.15 -11.42
CA PHE A 304 18.38 -10.61 -12.38
C PHE A 304 17.62 -11.70 -13.14
N ASP A 305 18.26 -12.80 -13.52
CA ASP A 305 17.61 -13.95 -14.15
C ASP A 305 16.54 -14.53 -13.21
N LYS A 306 16.87 -14.70 -11.93
CA LYS A 306 15.89 -15.13 -10.94
C LYS A 306 14.77 -14.11 -10.76
N ALA A 307 15.07 -12.82 -10.69
CA ALA A 307 14.08 -11.76 -10.55
C ALA A 307 13.07 -11.75 -11.70
N THR A 308 13.54 -11.85 -12.96
CA THR A 308 12.68 -11.84 -14.16
C THR A 308 11.82 -13.10 -14.31
N ARG A 309 12.22 -14.23 -13.73
CA ARG A 309 11.40 -15.44 -13.65
C ARG A 309 10.27 -15.31 -12.63
N ILE A 310 10.51 -14.60 -11.53
CA ILE A 310 9.51 -14.35 -10.48
C ILE A 310 8.52 -13.29 -10.92
N ASP A 311 9.02 -12.17 -11.46
CA ASP A 311 8.21 -11.08 -12.01
C ASP A 311 8.60 -10.81 -13.48
N PRO A 312 7.91 -11.44 -14.44
CA PRO A 312 8.14 -11.19 -15.86
C PRO A 312 7.75 -9.79 -16.33
N ALA A 313 7.06 -8.99 -15.52
CA ALA A 313 6.70 -7.60 -15.83
C ALA A 313 7.77 -6.60 -15.34
N SER A 314 8.77 -7.03 -14.59
CA SER A 314 9.83 -6.18 -14.05
C SER A 314 10.73 -5.63 -15.15
N ALA A 315 10.48 -4.40 -15.59
CA ALA A 315 11.33 -3.70 -16.57
C ALA A 315 12.77 -3.50 -16.07
N ASP A 316 12.94 -3.22 -14.78
CA ASP A 316 14.26 -3.06 -14.15
C ASP A 316 15.02 -4.39 -14.07
N GLY A 317 14.33 -5.49 -13.75
CA GLY A 317 14.90 -6.82 -13.80
C GLY A 317 15.43 -7.17 -15.19
N TRP A 318 14.63 -6.93 -16.24
CA TRP A 318 15.05 -7.13 -17.62
C TRP A 318 16.17 -6.20 -18.05
N SER A 319 16.18 -4.95 -17.59
CA SER A 319 17.26 -3.98 -17.86
C SER A 319 18.58 -4.46 -17.25
N GLY A 320 18.54 -4.90 -15.99
CA GLY A 320 19.71 -5.43 -15.28
C GLY A 320 20.22 -6.72 -15.93
N LEU A 321 19.29 -7.65 -16.28
CA LEU A 321 19.66 -8.89 -16.96
C LEU A 321 20.33 -8.62 -18.31
N ALA A 322 19.78 -7.71 -19.12
CA ALA A 322 20.37 -7.33 -20.42
C ALA A 322 21.80 -6.79 -20.24
N PHE A 323 22.00 -5.92 -19.26
CA PHE A 323 23.33 -5.37 -18.97
C PHE A 323 24.31 -6.45 -18.53
N ALA A 324 23.94 -7.24 -17.51
CA ALA A 324 24.80 -8.29 -16.96
C ALA A 324 25.12 -9.37 -18.02
N ALA A 325 24.13 -9.82 -18.80
CA ALA A 325 24.31 -10.75 -19.89
C ALA A 325 25.25 -10.23 -20.97
N SER A 326 25.13 -8.96 -21.37
CA SER A 326 26.04 -8.32 -22.30
C SER A 326 27.49 -8.32 -21.82
N LYS A 327 27.71 -8.12 -20.53
CA LYS A 327 29.04 -8.08 -19.93
C LYS A 327 29.63 -9.46 -19.68
N THR A 328 28.81 -10.49 -19.50
CA THR A 328 29.21 -11.87 -19.27
C THR A 328 29.24 -12.73 -20.53
N GLY A 329 29.03 -12.12 -21.71
CA GLY A 329 29.18 -12.80 -23.00
C GLY A 329 27.99 -13.67 -23.40
N HIS A 330 26.76 -13.29 -23.02
CA HIS A 330 25.51 -13.96 -23.38
C HIS A 330 24.64 -13.07 -24.28
N PRO A 331 25.03 -12.88 -25.55
CA PRO A 331 24.35 -11.93 -26.44
C PRO A 331 22.90 -12.36 -26.79
N ASP A 332 22.61 -13.66 -26.83
CA ASP A 332 21.27 -14.21 -27.01
C ASP A 332 20.33 -13.83 -25.87
N VAL A 333 20.81 -13.98 -24.62
CA VAL A 333 20.05 -13.54 -23.42
C VAL A 333 19.90 -12.03 -23.40
N THR A 334 20.94 -11.27 -23.84
CA THR A 334 20.85 -9.80 -23.96
C THR A 334 19.71 -9.40 -24.89
N VAL A 335 19.61 -10.00 -26.08
CA VAL A 335 18.53 -9.76 -27.05
C VAL A 335 17.17 -10.12 -26.47
N HIS A 336 17.06 -11.27 -25.81
CA HIS A 336 15.82 -11.68 -25.16
C HIS A 336 15.40 -10.70 -24.07
N ALA A 337 16.30 -10.34 -23.17
CA ALA A 337 16.01 -9.43 -22.06
C ALA A 337 15.60 -8.03 -22.55
N LEU A 338 16.27 -7.49 -23.57
CA LEU A 338 15.88 -6.21 -24.18
C LEU A 338 14.51 -6.30 -24.87
N THR A 339 14.18 -7.42 -25.50
CA THR A 339 12.86 -7.68 -26.10
C THR A 339 11.75 -7.66 -25.04
N MET A 340 12.00 -8.28 -23.92
CA MET A 340 11.03 -8.28 -22.79
C MET A 340 10.89 -6.90 -22.18
N ARG A 341 12.02 -6.22 -21.93
CA ARG A 341 12.04 -4.85 -21.42
C ARG A 341 11.25 -3.87 -22.29
N SER A 342 11.39 -3.95 -23.62
CA SER A 342 10.76 -3.01 -24.56
C SER A 342 9.22 -3.03 -24.53
N ARG A 343 8.61 -4.04 -23.90
CA ARG A 343 7.16 -4.12 -23.69
C ARG A 343 6.67 -3.17 -22.58
N TYR A 344 7.56 -2.78 -21.68
CA TYR A 344 7.23 -2.02 -20.48
C TYR A 344 7.89 -0.65 -20.43
N MET A 345 9.03 -0.48 -21.09
CA MET A 345 9.79 0.77 -21.11
C MET A 345 10.29 1.14 -22.52
N PRO A 346 10.27 2.43 -22.87
CA PRO A 346 10.82 2.88 -24.15
C PRO A 346 12.32 2.64 -24.21
N GLU A 347 12.83 2.52 -25.45
CA GLU A 347 14.26 2.45 -25.72
C GLU A 347 14.96 3.77 -25.38
N ASN A 348 16.18 3.67 -24.94
CA ASN A 348 17.08 4.79 -24.69
C ASN A 348 18.46 4.53 -25.33
N PRO A 349 19.37 5.52 -25.41
CA PRO A 349 20.67 5.33 -26.05
C PRO A 349 21.46 4.12 -25.50
N ALA A 350 21.44 3.89 -24.18
CA ALA A 350 22.16 2.77 -23.57
C ALA A 350 21.61 1.42 -24.03
N THR A 351 20.27 1.26 -24.06
CA THR A 351 19.65 0.02 -24.53
C THR A 351 19.82 -0.20 -26.01
N LEU A 352 19.76 0.87 -26.84
CA LEU A 352 20.03 0.78 -28.28
C LEU A 352 21.46 0.31 -28.56
N PHE A 353 22.44 0.78 -27.76
CA PHE A 353 23.81 0.32 -27.87
C PHE A 353 23.95 -1.15 -27.45
N LEU A 354 23.25 -1.60 -26.40
CA LEU A 354 23.24 -3.01 -26.00
C LEU A 354 22.64 -3.91 -27.09
N TRP A 355 21.53 -3.48 -27.72
CA TRP A 355 20.95 -4.16 -28.90
C TRP A 355 21.99 -4.32 -30.01
N ALA A 356 22.63 -3.20 -30.40
CA ALA A 356 23.60 -3.19 -31.47
C ALA A 356 24.78 -4.15 -31.21
N THR A 357 25.37 -4.08 -30.00
CA THR A 357 26.49 -4.93 -29.65
C THR A 357 26.11 -6.41 -29.48
N ALA A 358 24.89 -6.70 -29.03
CA ALA A 358 24.40 -8.08 -28.92
C ALA A 358 24.20 -8.69 -30.33
N TYR A 359 23.54 -8.00 -31.23
CA TYR A 359 23.39 -8.48 -32.62
C TYR A 359 24.72 -8.59 -33.38
N ASP A 360 25.65 -7.67 -33.10
CA ASP A 360 26.99 -7.74 -33.68
C ASP A 360 27.75 -8.99 -33.21
N SER A 361 27.66 -9.31 -31.91
CA SER A 361 28.20 -10.53 -31.32
C SER A 361 27.57 -11.82 -31.84
N LEU A 362 26.30 -11.76 -32.23
CA LEU A 362 25.55 -12.85 -32.87
C LEU A 362 25.78 -12.92 -34.39
N HIS A 363 26.67 -12.08 -34.93
CA HIS A 363 26.95 -11.96 -36.38
C HIS A 363 25.70 -11.61 -37.24
N GLN A 364 24.69 -10.97 -36.64
CA GLN A 364 23.48 -10.51 -37.31
C GLN A 364 23.70 -9.08 -37.81
N LYS A 365 24.44 -8.95 -38.95
CA LYS A 365 24.98 -7.69 -39.45
C LYS A 365 23.93 -6.61 -39.71
N GLU A 366 22.80 -6.96 -40.32
CA GLU A 366 21.74 -6.00 -40.66
C GLU A 366 21.07 -5.40 -39.41
N GLN A 367 20.77 -6.25 -38.42
CA GLN A 367 20.20 -5.81 -37.16
C GLN A 367 21.21 -4.96 -36.37
N ALA A 368 22.47 -5.40 -36.29
CA ALA A 368 23.54 -4.65 -35.68
C ALA A 368 23.69 -3.23 -36.26
N ALA A 369 23.76 -3.12 -37.58
CA ALA A 369 23.88 -1.82 -38.29
C ALA A 369 22.64 -0.94 -37.95
N THR A 370 21.44 -1.52 -38.05
CA THR A 370 20.18 -0.80 -37.74
C THR A 370 20.21 -0.20 -36.35
N TYR A 371 20.59 -0.97 -35.33
CA TYR A 371 20.61 -0.49 -33.96
C TYR A 371 21.80 0.45 -33.67
N TYR A 372 22.94 0.30 -34.33
CA TYR A 372 24.03 1.29 -34.24
C TYR A 372 23.60 2.65 -34.81
N HIS A 373 22.88 2.70 -35.91
CA HIS A 373 22.32 3.96 -36.45
C HIS A 373 21.34 4.58 -35.50
N ARG A 374 20.34 3.81 -34.99
CA ARG A 374 19.38 4.30 -34.03
C ARG A 374 20.05 4.82 -32.73
N PHE A 375 21.11 4.15 -32.31
CA PHE A 375 21.91 4.61 -31.16
C PHE A 375 22.53 5.98 -31.48
N LEU A 376 23.23 6.13 -32.62
CA LEU A 376 23.89 7.38 -32.97
C LEU A 376 22.91 8.53 -33.10
N ASP A 377 21.73 8.29 -33.68
CA ASP A 377 20.67 9.29 -33.81
C ASP A 377 20.16 9.76 -32.42
N SER A 378 20.06 8.85 -31.48
CA SER A 378 19.54 9.15 -30.14
C SER A 378 20.61 9.65 -29.14
N ALA A 379 21.87 9.31 -29.35
CA ALA A 379 22.99 9.64 -28.48
C ALA A 379 23.35 11.13 -28.51
N ALA A 380 23.26 11.76 -29.68
CA ALA A 380 23.43 13.19 -29.88
C ALA A 380 24.69 13.79 -29.24
N GLY A 381 25.83 13.07 -29.26
CA GLY A 381 27.12 13.51 -28.71
C GLY A 381 27.29 13.27 -27.20
N LYS A 382 26.32 12.70 -26.54
CA LYS A 382 26.36 12.46 -25.07
C LYS A 382 27.20 11.25 -24.66
N PHE A 383 27.54 10.35 -25.60
CA PHE A 383 28.25 9.10 -25.38
C PHE A 383 29.46 8.94 -26.30
N PRO A 384 30.48 9.80 -26.23
CA PRO A 384 31.54 9.93 -27.25
C PRO A 384 32.29 8.61 -27.50
N ASN A 385 32.58 7.82 -26.49
CA ASN A 385 33.28 6.54 -26.64
C ASN A 385 32.42 5.49 -27.38
N GLN A 386 31.17 5.34 -26.97
CA GLN A 386 30.23 4.40 -27.62
C GLN A 386 29.86 4.86 -29.03
N GLU A 387 29.71 6.16 -29.26
CA GLU A 387 29.48 6.70 -30.59
C GLU A 387 30.67 6.45 -31.52
N TRP A 388 31.90 6.65 -31.04
CA TRP A 388 33.09 6.30 -31.82
C TRP A 388 33.09 4.80 -32.14
N GLN A 389 32.86 3.93 -31.17
CA GLN A 389 32.79 2.48 -31.39
C GLN A 389 31.70 2.11 -32.39
N ALA A 390 30.50 2.67 -32.30
CA ALA A 390 29.40 2.43 -33.21
C ALA A 390 29.77 2.80 -34.67
N ARG A 391 30.38 3.98 -34.89
CA ARG A 391 30.84 4.41 -36.19
C ARG A 391 31.92 3.48 -36.78
N GLN A 392 32.87 2.99 -35.95
CA GLN A 392 33.89 2.02 -36.43
C GLN A 392 33.24 0.68 -36.81
N ARG A 393 32.27 0.21 -36.05
CA ARG A 393 31.57 -1.05 -36.37
C ARG A 393 30.73 -0.94 -37.64
N LEU A 394 30.02 0.15 -37.85
CA LEU A 394 29.26 0.40 -39.08
C LEU A 394 30.12 0.36 -40.32
N GLN A 395 31.35 0.96 -40.32
CA GLN A 395 32.29 0.87 -41.41
C GLN A 395 32.65 -0.57 -41.81
N ILE A 396 32.54 -1.52 -40.92
CA ILE A 396 32.84 -2.94 -41.14
C ILE A 396 31.58 -3.70 -41.60
N LEU A 397 30.45 -3.40 -40.95
CA LEU A 397 29.18 -4.11 -41.17
C LEU A 397 28.54 -3.81 -42.50
N GLU A 398 28.75 -2.60 -43.05
CA GLU A 398 28.19 -2.09 -44.31
C GLU A 398 29.09 -2.31 -45.52
N LYS A 399 30.22 -2.96 -45.33
CA LYS A 399 31.09 -3.44 -46.45
C LYS A 399 30.70 -4.86 -46.85
#